data_518cc99a3b8c7e59be4a4b5164dd49e8
#
_entry.id   518cc99a3b8c7e59be4a4b5164dd49e8
#
_cell.length_a   1.000
_cell.length_b   1.000
_cell.length_c   1.000
_cell.angle_alpha   90.00
_cell.angle_beta   90.00
_cell.angle_gamma   90.00
#
_symmetry.space_group_name_H-M   'P 1'
#
loop_
_entity.id
_entity.type
_entity.pdbx_description
1 polymer ?
#
loop_
_entity_poly.entity_id
_entity_poly.type
_entity_poly.pdbx_seq_one_letter_code
_entity_poly.pdbx_strand_id
1 'polypeptide(L)'
;IRDSDELVQYLDDILEDLKYDDGSYGLVSLEDANYQGKLDSLIDYWRKLKKEIKKARDCGYEATDIVAMSETYFWLADEVVSAAEAYSDKAAKQMRLVALLSAVDMLILFLLITEQSISSMQIIRKNRILEQKAYIDVHTGIPNKSKCEELFSDMSFIKEPTACLMFDLNNLKSANDTL
;
A
#
# COMPACT_ATOMS: atom_id res chain seq x y z
N ILE A 1 0.42 -35.18 -41.52
CA ILE A 1 0.14 -33.89 -42.23
C ILE A 1 -0.85 -33.07 -41.40
N ARG A 2 -1.96 -33.67 -40.89
CA ARG A 2 -2.95 -32.98 -40.07
C ARG A 2 -2.36 -32.39 -38.78
N ASP A 3 -1.55 -33.15 -38.05
CA ASP A 3 -0.86 -32.74 -36.81
C ASP A 3 0.05 -31.53 -37.00
N SER A 4 0.71 -31.41 -38.15
CA SER A 4 1.66 -30.34 -38.35
C SER A 4 1.01 -28.99 -38.74
N ASP A 5 -0.21 -29.03 -39.30
CA ASP A 5 -0.98 -27.80 -39.56
C ASP A 5 -1.60 -27.26 -38.27
N GLU A 6 -2.04 -28.16 -37.39
CA GLU A 6 -2.52 -27.78 -36.03
C GLU A 6 -1.40 -27.13 -35.19
N LEU A 7 -0.16 -27.64 -35.28
CA LEU A 7 1.01 -27.06 -34.63
C LEU A 7 1.38 -25.66 -35.16
N VAL A 8 1.31 -25.48 -36.47
CA VAL A 8 1.56 -24.17 -37.11
C VAL A 8 0.52 -23.16 -36.66
N GLN A 9 -0.76 -23.55 -36.66
CA GLN A 9 -1.84 -22.71 -36.19
C GLN A 9 -1.68 -22.35 -34.66
N TYR A 10 -1.34 -23.35 -33.87
CA TYR A 10 -1.09 -23.17 -32.45
C TYR A 10 0.03 -22.15 -32.17
N LEU A 11 1.12 -22.18 -32.93
CA LEU A 11 2.19 -21.19 -32.80
C LEU A 11 1.77 -19.80 -33.32
N ASP A 12 0.95 -19.72 -34.37
CA ASP A 12 0.38 -18.43 -34.80
C ASP A 12 -0.44 -17.81 -33.72
N ASP A 13 -1.33 -18.56 -33.10
CA ASP A 13 -2.22 -18.08 -32.02
C ASP A 13 -1.43 -17.63 -30.80
N ILE A 14 -0.37 -18.36 -30.38
CA ILE A 14 0.52 -17.97 -29.28
C ILE A 14 1.25 -16.65 -29.57
N LEU A 15 1.81 -16.51 -30.77
CA LEU A 15 2.53 -15.29 -31.13
C LEU A 15 1.62 -14.06 -31.21
N GLU A 16 0.38 -14.26 -31.67
CA GLU A 16 -0.63 -13.22 -31.68
C GLU A 16 -1.04 -12.83 -30.26
N ASP A 17 -1.24 -13.79 -29.37
CA ASP A 17 -1.54 -13.58 -27.95
C ASP A 17 -0.44 -12.77 -27.25
N LEU A 18 0.82 -13.15 -27.43
CA LEU A 18 1.98 -12.45 -26.88
C LEU A 18 2.11 -11.00 -27.40
N LYS A 19 1.58 -10.73 -28.60
CA LYS A 19 1.68 -9.39 -29.22
C LYS A 19 0.54 -8.47 -28.81
N TYR A 20 -0.71 -8.98 -28.76
CA TYR A 20 -1.92 -8.14 -28.70
C TYR A 20 -2.77 -8.31 -27.45
N ASP A 21 -2.43 -9.25 -26.56
CA ASP A 21 -3.19 -9.52 -25.32
C ASP A 21 -4.69 -9.85 -25.57
N ASP A 22 -5.00 -10.38 -26.76
CA ASP A 22 -6.37 -10.65 -27.24
C ASP A 22 -6.58 -12.09 -27.66
N GLY A 23 -5.74 -13.00 -27.18
CA GLY A 23 -5.71 -14.39 -27.61
C GLY A 23 -6.44 -15.37 -26.70
N SER A 24 -6.49 -16.62 -27.18
CA SER A 24 -7.21 -17.72 -26.53
C SER A 24 -6.49 -18.32 -25.33
N TYR A 25 -5.21 -18.01 -25.12
CA TYR A 25 -4.34 -18.64 -24.12
C TYR A 25 -4.14 -17.79 -22.87
N GLY A 26 -4.61 -16.53 -22.86
CA GLY A 26 -4.49 -15.62 -21.73
C GLY A 26 -3.04 -15.22 -21.41
N LEU A 27 -2.19 -15.17 -22.44
CA LEU A 27 -0.83 -14.68 -22.30
C LEU A 27 -0.85 -13.15 -22.23
N VAL A 28 -0.01 -12.59 -21.37
CA VAL A 28 0.05 -11.11 -21.17
C VAL A 28 1.10 -10.53 -22.10
N SER A 29 0.69 -9.56 -22.92
CA SER A 29 1.62 -8.74 -23.69
C SER A 29 2.42 -7.80 -22.77
N LEU A 30 3.75 -7.77 -22.94
CA LEU A 30 4.61 -6.90 -22.15
C LEU A 30 4.86 -5.58 -22.90
N GLU A 31 4.56 -4.46 -22.27
CA GLU A 31 4.75 -3.10 -22.81
C GLU A 31 6.23 -2.63 -22.77
N ASP A 32 7.19 -3.53 -22.95
CA ASP A 32 8.61 -3.20 -23.00
C ASP A 32 9.09 -3.09 -24.43
N ALA A 33 9.71 -1.98 -24.82
CA ALA A 33 10.14 -1.72 -26.18
C ALA A 33 11.19 -2.73 -26.69
N ASN A 34 12.08 -3.23 -25.82
CA ASN A 34 13.07 -4.23 -26.17
C ASN A 34 12.42 -5.60 -26.40
N TYR A 35 11.50 -6.00 -25.51
CA TYR A 35 10.71 -7.21 -25.66
C TYR A 35 9.89 -7.18 -26.97
N GLN A 36 9.14 -6.09 -27.19
CA GLN A 36 8.30 -5.93 -28.37
C GLN A 36 9.11 -5.96 -29.69
N GLY A 37 10.27 -5.33 -29.72
CA GLY A 37 11.15 -5.34 -30.90
C GLY A 37 11.69 -6.74 -31.21
N LYS A 38 12.02 -7.55 -30.20
CA LYS A 38 12.47 -8.92 -30.37
C LYS A 38 11.31 -9.83 -30.78
N LEU A 39 10.14 -9.63 -30.21
CA LEU A 39 8.92 -10.36 -30.58
C LEU A 39 8.55 -10.09 -32.04
N ASP A 40 8.61 -8.85 -32.50
CA ASP A 40 8.39 -8.50 -33.90
C ASP A 40 9.37 -9.21 -34.85
N SER A 41 10.63 -9.27 -34.46
CA SER A 41 11.66 -10.00 -35.22
C SER A 41 11.36 -11.50 -35.29
N LEU A 42 10.91 -12.09 -34.19
CA LEU A 42 10.51 -13.49 -34.12
C LEU A 42 9.29 -13.76 -35.00
N ILE A 43 8.27 -12.91 -34.96
CA ILE A 43 7.06 -13.03 -35.79
C ILE A 43 7.38 -12.92 -37.28
N ASP A 44 8.22 -11.95 -37.64
CA ASP A 44 8.64 -11.79 -39.04
C ASP A 44 9.46 -12.99 -39.55
N TYR A 45 10.31 -13.54 -38.67
CA TYR A 45 11.06 -14.75 -39.00
C TYR A 45 10.14 -15.98 -39.09
N TRP A 46 9.17 -16.10 -38.19
CA TRP A 46 8.15 -17.16 -38.27
C TRP A 46 7.37 -17.16 -39.57
N ARG A 47 7.02 -15.97 -40.08
CA ARG A 47 6.35 -15.86 -41.39
C ARG A 47 7.22 -16.41 -42.55
N LYS A 48 8.55 -16.25 -42.47
CA LYS A 48 9.48 -16.83 -43.46
C LYS A 48 9.59 -18.34 -43.26
N LEU A 49 9.73 -18.79 -42.04
CA LEU A 49 9.83 -20.22 -41.70
C LEU A 49 8.58 -21.00 -42.15
N LYS A 50 7.39 -20.43 -41.99
CA LYS A 50 6.14 -21.04 -42.50
C LYS A 50 6.17 -21.32 -44.04
N LYS A 51 6.76 -20.41 -44.81
CA LYS A 51 6.90 -20.59 -46.26
C LYS A 51 7.86 -21.73 -46.56
N GLU A 52 8.96 -21.85 -45.83
CA GLU A 52 9.93 -22.90 -46.00
C GLU A 52 9.38 -24.27 -45.53
N ILE A 53 8.58 -24.31 -44.46
CA ILE A 53 7.84 -25.51 -44.03
C ILE A 53 6.92 -26.01 -45.15
N LYS A 54 6.21 -25.12 -45.83
CA LYS A 54 5.34 -25.45 -46.94
C LYS A 54 6.16 -26.02 -48.11
N LYS A 55 7.28 -25.39 -48.49
CA LYS A 55 8.18 -25.84 -49.51
C LYS A 55 8.78 -27.23 -49.20
N ALA A 56 9.17 -27.47 -47.95
CA ALA A 56 9.69 -28.76 -47.51
C ALA A 56 8.65 -29.89 -47.64
N ARG A 57 7.38 -29.59 -47.46
CA ARG A 57 6.27 -30.55 -47.66
C ARG A 57 6.08 -30.89 -49.15
N ASP A 58 6.25 -29.91 -50.03
CA ASP A 58 6.01 -30.08 -51.47
C ASP A 58 7.20 -30.72 -52.19
N CYS A 59 8.44 -30.39 -51.81
CA CYS A 59 9.67 -30.74 -52.55
C CYS A 59 10.63 -31.65 -51.76
N GLY A 60 10.35 -31.96 -50.46
CA GLY A 60 11.24 -32.73 -49.60
C GLY A 60 12.27 -31.84 -48.85
N TYR A 61 12.86 -32.40 -47.81
CA TYR A 61 13.76 -31.65 -46.88
C TYR A 61 15.08 -31.24 -47.52
N GLU A 62 15.61 -32.06 -48.44
CA GLU A 62 16.91 -31.82 -49.07
C GLU A 62 16.95 -30.55 -49.95
N ALA A 63 15.79 -30.06 -50.38
CA ALA A 63 15.64 -28.88 -51.20
C ALA A 63 15.35 -27.60 -50.42
N THR A 64 15.50 -27.65 -49.09
CA THR A 64 15.09 -26.56 -48.19
C THR A 64 16.12 -26.28 -47.11
N ASP A 65 16.13 -25.03 -46.62
CA ASP A 65 16.98 -24.59 -45.49
C ASP A 65 16.25 -24.70 -44.13
N ILE A 66 15.22 -25.57 -44.03
CA ILE A 66 14.33 -25.65 -42.89
C ILE A 66 15.05 -25.91 -41.55
N VAL A 67 16.13 -26.72 -41.60
CA VAL A 67 16.91 -27.05 -40.38
C VAL A 67 17.62 -25.82 -39.84
N ALA A 68 18.40 -25.12 -40.71
CA ALA A 68 19.11 -23.92 -40.32
C ALA A 68 18.15 -22.77 -39.90
N MET A 69 17.00 -22.70 -40.58
CA MET A 69 15.97 -21.71 -40.23
C MET A 69 15.29 -22.05 -38.89
N SER A 70 15.07 -23.31 -38.55
CA SER A 70 14.52 -23.68 -37.25
C SER A 70 15.49 -23.38 -36.12
N GLU A 71 16.79 -23.61 -36.28
CA GLU A 71 17.81 -23.23 -35.30
C GLU A 71 17.81 -21.72 -35.04
N THR A 72 17.74 -20.93 -36.13
CA THR A 72 17.64 -19.46 -36.01
C THR A 72 16.36 -19.03 -35.31
N TYR A 73 15.23 -19.68 -35.57
CA TYR A 73 13.97 -19.40 -34.90
C TYR A 73 14.07 -19.67 -33.39
N PHE A 74 14.67 -20.79 -32.98
CA PHE A 74 14.89 -21.08 -31.55
C PHE A 74 15.75 -20.03 -30.87
N TRP A 75 16.82 -19.58 -31.55
CA TRP A 75 17.67 -18.50 -31.00
C TRP A 75 16.90 -17.17 -30.82
N LEU A 76 16.07 -16.81 -31.82
CA LEU A 76 15.21 -15.62 -31.71
C LEU A 76 14.15 -15.76 -30.59
N ALA A 77 13.58 -16.96 -30.42
CA ALA A 77 12.65 -17.25 -29.33
C ALA A 77 13.34 -17.11 -27.95
N ASP A 78 14.57 -17.62 -27.80
CA ASP A 78 15.36 -17.50 -26.61
C ASP A 78 15.67 -16.02 -26.26
N GLU A 79 15.92 -15.18 -27.28
CA GLU A 79 16.09 -13.75 -27.11
C GLU A 79 14.83 -13.05 -26.60
N VAL A 80 13.64 -13.46 -27.05
CA VAL A 80 12.35 -12.94 -26.56
C VAL A 80 12.15 -13.33 -25.09
N VAL A 81 12.43 -14.59 -24.75
CA VAL A 81 12.35 -15.07 -23.36
C VAL A 81 13.29 -14.29 -22.46
N SER A 82 14.55 -14.12 -22.88
CA SER A 82 15.56 -13.35 -22.12
C SER A 82 15.14 -11.89 -21.91
N ALA A 83 14.47 -11.27 -22.89
CA ALA A 83 13.95 -9.91 -22.76
C ALA A 83 12.77 -9.86 -21.77
N ALA A 84 11.90 -10.86 -21.76
CA ALA A 84 10.80 -10.97 -20.79
C ALA A 84 11.31 -11.17 -19.37
N GLU A 85 12.33 -12.00 -19.18
CA GLU A 85 13.00 -12.21 -17.90
C GLU A 85 13.63 -10.91 -17.38
N ALA A 86 14.35 -10.19 -18.25
CA ALA A 86 14.97 -8.92 -17.88
C ALA A 86 13.93 -7.86 -17.47
N TYR A 87 12.78 -7.81 -18.15
CA TYR A 87 11.65 -6.95 -17.77
C TYR A 87 11.08 -7.35 -16.40
N SER A 88 10.83 -8.64 -16.20
CA SER A 88 10.32 -9.18 -14.94
C SER A 88 11.25 -8.87 -13.76
N ASP A 89 12.55 -9.06 -13.93
CA ASP A 89 13.57 -8.75 -12.93
C ASP A 89 13.60 -7.24 -12.58
N LYS A 90 13.48 -6.38 -13.58
CA LYS A 90 13.40 -4.94 -13.39
C LYS A 90 12.15 -4.54 -12.60
N ALA A 91 10.99 -5.09 -12.98
CA ALA A 91 9.73 -4.87 -12.27
C ALA A 91 9.81 -5.36 -10.81
N ALA A 92 10.36 -6.56 -10.59
CA ALA A 92 10.54 -7.11 -9.25
C ALA A 92 11.46 -6.24 -8.36
N LYS A 93 12.54 -5.69 -8.91
CA LYS A 93 13.42 -4.76 -8.20
C LYS A 93 12.71 -3.46 -7.83
N GLN A 94 11.91 -2.90 -8.72
CA GLN A 94 11.10 -1.70 -8.46
C GLN A 94 10.06 -1.96 -7.36
N MET A 95 9.36 -3.09 -7.41
CA MET A 95 8.39 -3.47 -6.38
C MET A 95 9.04 -3.64 -4.99
N ARG A 96 10.23 -4.23 -4.92
CA ARG A 96 10.99 -4.34 -3.67
C ARG A 96 11.37 -2.98 -3.10
N LEU A 97 11.78 -2.03 -3.95
CA LEU A 97 12.10 -0.67 -3.52
C LEU A 97 10.86 0.04 -2.95
N VAL A 98 9.73 -0.04 -3.65
CA VAL A 98 8.46 0.55 -3.19
C VAL A 98 8.03 -0.07 -1.85
N ALA A 99 8.12 -1.39 -1.70
CA ALA A 99 7.80 -2.08 -0.46
C ALA A 99 8.69 -1.61 0.71
N LEU A 100 9.99 -1.43 0.48
CA LEU A 100 10.93 -0.94 1.48
C LEU A 100 10.64 0.50 1.90
N LEU A 101 10.36 1.39 0.93
CA LEU A 101 9.97 2.77 1.21
C LEU A 101 8.66 2.83 2.00
N SER A 102 7.67 2.02 1.65
CA SER A 102 6.41 1.93 2.40
C SER A 102 6.61 1.44 3.82
N ALA A 103 7.51 0.49 4.05
CA ALA A 103 7.82 0.01 5.40
C ALA A 103 8.49 1.10 6.26
N VAL A 104 9.38 1.90 5.68
CA VAL A 104 10.00 3.05 6.35
C VAL A 104 8.95 4.11 6.70
N ASP A 105 8.06 4.44 5.77
CA ASP A 105 6.98 5.41 5.98
C ASP A 105 6.04 4.97 7.12
N MET A 106 5.63 3.71 7.14
CA MET A 106 4.84 3.13 8.22
C MET A 106 5.54 3.22 9.58
N LEU A 107 6.85 3.02 9.63
CA LEU A 107 7.63 3.15 10.86
C LEU A 107 7.64 4.59 11.36
N ILE A 108 7.84 5.56 10.46
CA ILE A 108 7.81 6.99 10.80
C ILE A 108 6.43 7.38 11.36
N LEU A 109 5.36 6.98 10.69
CA LEU A 109 3.99 7.24 11.15
C LEU A 109 3.73 6.63 12.53
N PHE A 110 4.19 5.42 12.78
CA PHE A 110 4.07 4.77 14.08
C PHE A 110 4.80 5.55 15.19
N LEU A 111 6.00 6.05 14.92
CA LEU A 111 6.76 6.87 15.87
C LEU A 111 6.06 8.20 16.16
N LEU A 112 5.53 8.87 15.15
CA LEU A 112 4.78 10.12 15.32
C LEU A 112 3.51 9.93 16.14
N ILE A 113 2.75 8.86 15.90
CA ILE A 113 1.54 8.53 16.65
C ILE A 113 1.87 8.24 18.12
N THR A 114 2.95 7.51 18.38
CA THR A 114 3.38 7.22 19.75
C THR A 114 3.81 8.47 20.49
N GLU A 115 4.58 9.35 19.88
CA GLU A 115 4.99 10.63 20.45
C GLU A 115 3.77 11.51 20.78
N GLN A 116 2.83 11.63 19.86
CA GLN A 116 1.60 12.40 20.06
C GLN A 116 0.73 11.82 21.19
N SER A 117 0.64 10.50 21.30
CA SER A 117 -0.10 9.83 22.37
C SER A 117 0.51 10.10 23.74
N ILE A 118 1.83 10.04 23.87
CA ILE A 118 2.55 10.35 25.11
C ILE A 118 2.33 11.81 25.49
N SER A 119 2.45 12.73 24.55
CA SER A 119 2.23 14.16 24.75
C SER A 119 0.79 14.45 25.24
N SER A 120 -0.20 13.85 24.58
CA SER A 120 -1.61 13.97 24.97
C SER A 120 -1.87 13.48 26.39
N MET A 121 -1.29 12.35 26.79
CA MET A 121 -1.40 11.86 28.17
C MET A 121 -0.80 12.81 29.20
N GLN A 122 0.33 13.43 28.87
CA GLN A 122 0.95 14.43 29.76
C GLN A 122 0.08 15.67 29.90
N ILE A 123 -0.53 16.14 28.81
CA ILE A 123 -1.45 17.30 28.86
C ILE A 123 -2.67 16.96 29.71
N ILE A 124 -3.29 15.81 29.53
CA ILE A 124 -4.44 15.39 30.35
C ILE A 124 -4.09 15.32 31.84
N ARG A 125 -2.92 14.74 32.17
CA ARG A 125 -2.46 14.69 33.55
C ARG A 125 -2.24 16.10 34.15
N LYS A 126 -1.60 17.00 33.40
CA LYS A 126 -1.40 18.41 33.85
C LYS A 126 -2.73 19.11 34.02
N ASN A 127 -3.67 18.98 33.10
CA ASN A 127 -4.99 19.60 33.22
C ASN A 127 -5.73 19.11 34.45
N ARG A 128 -5.71 17.81 34.74
CA ARG A 128 -6.35 17.25 35.95
C ARG A 128 -5.73 17.80 37.24
N ILE A 129 -4.41 17.96 37.30
CA ILE A 129 -3.73 18.58 38.45
C ILE A 129 -4.09 20.07 38.59
N LEU A 130 -4.19 20.77 37.45
CA LEU A 130 -4.60 22.21 37.47
C LEU A 130 -6.06 22.35 37.91
N GLU A 131 -6.96 21.51 37.45
CA GLU A 131 -8.35 21.47 37.88
C GLU A 131 -8.45 21.20 39.39
N GLN A 132 -7.72 20.23 39.93
CA GLN A 132 -7.69 19.99 41.38
C GLN A 132 -7.20 21.18 42.14
N LYS A 133 -6.13 21.87 41.71
CA LYS A 133 -5.60 23.06 42.36
C LYS A 133 -6.54 24.26 42.24
N ALA A 134 -7.27 24.38 41.12
CA ALA A 134 -8.18 25.48 40.87
C ALA A 134 -9.49 25.38 41.65
N TYR A 135 -9.95 24.16 41.95
CA TYR A 135 -11.30 23.90 42.45
C TYR A 135 -11.38 23.20 43.80
N ILE A 136 -10.27 22.68 44.33
CA ILE A 136 -10.22 22.00 45.63
C ILE A 136 -9.34 22.79 46.58
N ASP A 137 -9.83 23.00 47.80
CA ASP A 137 -9.04 23.55 48.87
C ASP A 137 -8.02 22.54 49.38
N VAL A 138 -6.74 22.94 49.41
CA VAL A 138 -5.61 22.03 49.69
C VAL A 138 -5.60 21.52 51.13
N HIS A 139 -6.17 22.28 52.06
CA HIS A 139 -6.15 21.96 53.51
C HIS A 139 -7.32 21.05 53.92
N THR A 140 -8.48 21.27 53.32
CA THR A 140 -9.71 20.57 53.70
C THR A 140 -10.13 19.49 52.72
N GLY A 141 -9.61 19.52 51.49
CA GLY A 141 -9.96 18.56 50.44
C GLY A 141 -11.38 18.72 49.87
N ILE A 142 -12.11 19.78 50.25
CA ILE A 142 -13.45 20.08 49.73
C ILE A 142 -13.37 21.15 48.61
N PRO A 143 -14.45 21.32 47.80
CA PRO A 143 -14.52 22.40 46.83
C PRO A 143 -14.25 23.76 47.43
N ASN A 144 -13.36 24.52 46.77
CA ASN A 144 -13.03 25.87 47.18
C ASN A 144 -14.11 26.89 46.75
N LYS A 145 -13.91 28.16 47.10
CA LYS A 145 -14.84 29.25 46.79
C LYS A 145 -15.15 29.34 45.29
N SER A 146 -14.13 29.23 44.43
CA SER A 146 -14.32 29.32 42.98
C SER A 146 -15.19 28.20 42.44
N LYS A 147 -15.05 26.97 42.93
CA LYS A 147 -15.93 25.85 42.54
C LYS A 147 -17.35 26.04 43.06
N CYS A 148 -17.53 26.58 44.24
CA CYS A 148 -18.85 26.89 44.76
C CYS A 148 -19.55 27.98 43.92
N GLU A 149 -18.84 29.04 43.56
CA GLU A 149 -19.37 30.10 42.70
C GLU A 149 -19.78 29.56 41.29
N GLU A 150 -18.98 28.71 40.70
CA GLU A 150 -19.32 28.04 39.45
C GLU A 150 -20.59 27.18 39.57
N LEU A 151 -20.67 26.35 40.61
CA LEU A 151 -21.84 25.50 40.86
C LEU A 151 -23.11 26.33 41.16
N PHE A 152 -22.99 27.44 41.82
CA PHE A 152 -24.13 28.33 42.08
C PHE A 152 -24.55 29.16 40.84
N SER A 153 -23.67 29.38 39.90
CA SER A 153 -24.00 30.07 38.63
C SER A 153 -24.81 29.21 37.65
N ASP A 154 -24.64 27.90 37.72
CA ASP A 154 -25.40 26.94 36.91
C ASP A 154 -26.00 25.84 37.80
N MET A 155 -27.25 26.06 38.22
CA MET A 155 -27.98 25.09 39.04
C MET A 155 -28.74 24.01 38.23
N SER A 156 -28.50 23.90 36.94
CA SER A 156 -29.20 22.97 36.06
C SER A 156 -29.03 21.48 36.45
N PHE A 157 -27.98 21.18 37.21
CA PHE A 157 -27.72 19.84 37.72
C PHE A 157 -28.61 19.43 38.90
N ILE A 158 -29.24 20.40 39.61
CA ILE A 158 -30.14 20.13 40.72
C ILE A 158 -31.50 19.74 40.19
N LYS A 159 -31.82 18.43 40.23
CA LYS A 159 -33.07 17.87 39.72
C LYS A 159 -34.11 17.63 40.79
N GLU A 160 -33.72 17.67 42.06
CA GLU A 160 -34.58 17.38 43.20
C GLU A 160 -34.58 18.54 44.21
N PRO A 161 -35.62 18.67 45.05
CA PRO A 161 -35.62 19.71 46.10
C PRO A 161 -34.40 19.58 47.00
N THR A 162 -33.56 20.62 47.00
CA THR A 162 -32.28 20.64 47.70
C THR A 162 -32.25 21.82 48.70
N ALA A 163 -31.75 21.56 49.89
CA ALA A 163 -31.53 22.60 50.90
C ALA A 163 -30.07 23.04 50.90
N CYS A 164 -29.83 24.33 50.95
CA CYS A 164 -28.49 24.90 51.13
C CYS A 164 -28.36 25.42 52.54
N LEU A 165 -27.29 24.99 53.24
CA LEU A 165 -26.96 25.47 54.58
C LEU A 165 -25.68 26.29 54.49
N MET A 166 -25.71 27.51 55.05
CA MET A 166 -24.56 28.39 55.16
C MET A 166 -24.15 28.50 56.60
N PHE A 167 -22.88 28.23 56.88
CA PHE A 167 -22.31 28.38 58.19
C PHE A 167 -21.30 29.54 58.20
N ASP A 168 -21.33 30.40 59.21
CA ASP A 168 -20.34 31.43 59.42
C ASP A 168 -19.80 31.32 60.86
N LEU A 169 -18.51 31.55 61.04
CA LEU A 169 -17.84 31.54 62.32
C LEU A 169 -17.69 32.97 62.81
N ASN A 170 -18.47 33.30 63.82
CA ASN A 170 -18.40 34.64 64.48
C ASN A 170 -17.05 34.86 65.17
N ASN A 171 -16.49 36.04 65.01
CA ASN A 171 -15.22 36.49 65.64
C ASN A 171 -13.96 35.71 65.21
N LEU A 172 -13.94 35.04 64.06
CA LEU A 172 -12.78 34.32 63.56
C LEU A 172 -11.55 35.22 63.41
N LYS A 173 -11.75 36.47 62.98
CA LYS A 173 -10.68 37.48 62.89
C LYS A 173 -10.03 37.77 64.24
N SER A 174 -10.80 37.96 65.29
CA SER A 174 -10.27 38.16 66.62
C SER A 174 -9.49 36.98 67.17
N ALA A 175 -9.95 35.73 66.83
CA ALA A 175 -9.25 34.54 67.23
C ALA A 175 -7.91 34.40 66.49
N ASN A 176 -7.83 34.70 65.16
CA ASN A 176 -6.60 34.68 64.39
C ASN A 176 -5.58 35.78 64.80
N ASP A 177 -6.06 36.96 65.26
CA ASP A 177 -5.18 38.07 65.65
C ASP A 177 -4.60 37.89 67.06
N THR A 178 -5.08 36.90 67.82
CA THR A 178 -4.67 36.59 69.18
C THR A 178 -3.83 35.30 69.33
N LEU A 179 -3.70 34.52 68.28
CA LEU A 179 -2.84 33.33 68.17
C LEU A 179 -1.50 33.68 67.51
#